data_b5a1e00e9585590615be16cb9f97c111
#
_entry.id   b5a1e00e9585590615be16cb9f97c111
#
_cell.length_a   1.000
_cell.length_b   1.000
_cell.length_c   1.000
_cell.angle_alpha   90.00
_cell.angle_beta   90.00
_cell.angle_gamma   90.00
#
_symmetry.space_group_name_H-M   'P 1'
#
loop_
_entity.id
_entity.type
_entity.pdbx_description
1 polymer ?
#
loop_
_entity_poly.entity_id
_entity_poly.type
_entity_poly.pdbx_seq_one_letter_code
_entity_poly.pdbx_strand_id
1 'polypeptide(L)'
;MESLQNLIADASAKGKGQNAALISFAIYMLFVFALAWLAGRIRSKKEFVSEYFLGSRGLGVWAFALTFAATNTSGGSFMGFPALIYTHGWVLALWIAGYMIVPLVTTGLLAKRLNQVSRKANAVTVPDILRARFGSASVGLVATSLLTFFMFFYLLAQFKGGSVILATLL
;
A
#
# COMPACT_ATOMS: atom_id res chain seq x y z
N MET A 1 -35.97 24.32 -25.57
CA MET A 1 -35.13 25.22 -24.78
C MET A 1 -34.72 24.60 -23.44
N GLU A 2 -35.61 23.92 -22.77
CA GLU A 2 -35.38 23.26 -21.45
C GLU A 2 -34.30 22.17 -21.51
N SER A 3 -34.23 21.39 -22.57
CA SER A 3 -33.20 20.32 -22.77
C SER A 3 -31.80 20.89 -22.92
N LEU A 4 -31.62 22.06 -23.51
CA LEU A 4 -30.34 22.72 -23.68
C LEU A 4 -29.83 23.32 -22.36
N GLN A 5 -30.73 23.91 -21.55
CA GLN A 5 -30.43 24.42 -20.24
C GLN A 5 -30.01 23.30 -19.26
N ASN A 6 -30.68 22.14 -19.34
CA ASN A 6 -30.34 20.98 -18.52
C ASN A 6 -28.96 20.41 -18.91
N LEU A 7 -28.62 20.36 -20.19
CA LEU A 7 -27.30 19.95 -20.69
C LEU A 7 -26.19 20.90 -20.24
N ILE A 8 -26.42 22.21 -20.27
CA ILE A 8 -25.44 23.20 -19.84
C ILE A 8 -25.24 23.14 -18.32
N ALA A 9 -26.34 22.97 -17.56
CA ALA A 9 -26.27 22.81 -16.11
C ALA A 9 -25.52 21.55 -15.70
N ASP A 10 -25.74 20.44 -16.38
CA ASP A 10 -25.05 19.16 -16.13
C ASP A 10 -23.56 19.24 -16.48
N ALA A 11 -23.20 19.86 -17.60
CA ALA A 11 -21.81 20.11 -17.98
C ALA A 11 -21.08 21.03 -16.99
N SER A 12 -21.77 22.06 -16.48
CA SER A 12 -21.22 22.96 -15.46
C SER A 12 -21.05 22.29 -14.10
N ALA A 13 -21.99 21.44 -13.69
CA ALA A 13 -21.90 20.67 -12.45
C ALA A 13 -20.77 19.62 -12.54
N LYS A 14 -20.61 18.98 -13.67
CA LYS A 14 -19.52 18.02 -13.94
C LYS A 14 -18.15 18.68 -13.91
N GLY A 15 -17.99 19.86 -14.53
CA GLY A 15 -16.75 20.62 -14.50
C GLY A 15 -16.38 21.10 -13.09
N LYS A 16 -17.36 21.52 -12.27
CA LYS A 16 -17.11 21.88 -10.85
C LYS A 16 -16.69 20.69 -10.01
N GLY A 17 -17.30 19.53 -10.19
CA GLY A 17 -16.94 18.28 -9.49
C GLY A 17 -15.54 17.83 -9.84
N GLN A 18 -15.16 17.92 -11.10
CA GLN A 18 -13.83 17.56 -11.62
C GLN A 18 -12.74 18.47 -11.03
N ASN A 19 -12.96 19.78 -11.00
CA ASN A 19 -12.01 20.73 -10.41
C ASN A 19 -11.87 20.50 -8.89
N ALA A 20 -12.97 20.20 -8.19
CA ALA A 20 -12.92 19.87 -6.76
C ALA A 20 -12.10 18.62 -6.47
N ALA A 21 -12.23 17.57 -7.29
CA ALA A 21 -11.46 16.35 -7.17
C ALA A 21 -9.95 16.60 -7.39
N LEU A 22 -9.60 17.37 -8.42
CA LEU A 22 -8.20 17.73 -8.70
C LEU A 22 -7.60 18.59 -7.59
N ILE A 23 -8.33 19.55 -7.08
CA ILE A 23 -7.90 20.42 -5.97
C ILE A 23 -7.68 19.58 -4.71
N SER A 24 -8.61 18.69 -4.37
CA SER A 24 -8.49 17.79 -3.22
C SER A 24 -7.27 16.88 -3.34
N PHE A 25 -7.03 16.32 -4.53
CA PHE A 25 -5.86 15.50 -4.81
C PHE A 25 -4.56 16.31 -4.67
N ALA A 26 -4.50 17.52 -5.23
CA ALA A 26 -3.34 18.40 -5.12
C ALA A 26 -3.04 18.78 -3.66
N ILE A 27 -4.06 19.14 -2.89
CA ILE A 27 -3.92 19.44 -1.46
C ILE A 27 -3.39 18.22 -0.70
N TYR A 28 -3.94 17.02 -0.96
CA TYR A 28 -3.48 15.78 -0.34
C TYR A 28 -2.00 15.51 -0.67
N MET A 29 -1.60 15.64 -1.94
CA MET A 29 -0.22 15.45 -2.36
C MET A 29 0.74 16.45 -1.70
N LEU A 30 0.37 17.72 -1.64
CA LEU A 30 1.15 18.74 -0.94
C LEU A 30 1.31 18.42 0.55
N PHE A 31 0.24 17.97 1.19
CA PHE A 31 0.27 17.55 2.59
C PHE A 31 1.22 16.38 2.83
N VAL A 32 1.15 15.35 1.97
CA VAL A 32 2.04 14.18 2.06
C VAL A 32 3.50 14.58 1.84
N PHE A 33 3.79 15.43 0.84
CA PHE A 33 5.15 15.92 0.61
C PHE A 33 5.66 16.79 1.77
N ALA A 34 4.80 17.63 2.35
CA ALA A 34 5.17 18.43 3.51
C ALA A 34 5.49 17.56 4.73
N LEU A 35 4.70 16.51 4.97
CA LEU A 35 4.97 15.54 6.04
C LEU A 35 6.27 14.78 5.79
N ALA A 36 6.53 14.33 4.56
CA ALA A 36 7.75 13.63 4.19
C ALA A 36 8.99 14.52 4.38
N TRP A 37 8.91 15.78 3.99
CA TRP A 37 9.97 16.77 4.16
C TRP A 37 10.25 17.05 5.64
N LEU A 38 9.19 17.25 6.44
CA LEU A 38 9.28 17.47 7.88
C LEU A 38 9.90 16.25 8.60
N ALA A 39 9.45 15.04 8.26
CA ALA A 39 10.00 13.80 8.78
C ALA A 39 11.49 13.65 8.41
N GLY A 40 11.90 14.06 7.21
CA GLY A 40 13.29 14.05 6.77
C GLY A 40 14.19 15.01 7.56
N ARG A 41 13.64 16.15 8.02
CA ARG A 41 14.39 17.11 8.84
C ARG A 41 14.64 16.65 10.28
N ILE A 42 13.71 15.88 10.84
CA ILE A 42 13.77 15.43 12.25
C ILE A 42 14.72 14.22 12.40
N ARG A 43 15.11 13.58 11.31
CA ARG A 43 15.90 12.34 11.31
C ARG A 43 17.36 12.55 11.70
N SER A 44 17.82 11.71 12.62
CA SER A 44 19.25 11.57 12.96
C SER A 44 19.99 10.76 11.89
N LYS A 45 21.19 11.20 11.49
CA LYS A 45 21.98 10.58 10.41
C LYS A 45 22.61 9.21 10.75
N LYS A 46 22.52 8.74 12.00
CA LYS A 46 23.37 7.64 12.49
C LYS A 46 22.93 6.22 12.15
N GLU A 47 21.64 5.97 11.82
CA GLU A 47 21.16 4.61 11.51
C GLU A 47 20.09 4.61 10.41
N PHE A 48 20.39 5.23 9.27
CA PHE A 48 19.43 5.45 8.18
C PHE A 48 18.68 4.17 7.76
N VAL A 49 19.37 3.05 7.60
CA VAL A 49 18.76 1.79 7.12
C VAL A 49 17.80 1.21 8.16
N SER A 50 18.23 1.09 9.40
CA SER A 50 17.41 0.57 10.50
C SER A 50 16.21 1.47 10.79
N GLU A 51 16.42 2.77 10.77
CA GLU A 51 15.36 3.74 11.04
C GLU A 51 14.38 3.84 9.89
N TYR A 52 14.85 3.80 8.64
CA TYR A 52 14.02 3.87 7.45
C TYR A 52 13.13 2.64 7.27
N PHE A 53 13.69 1.44 7.39
CA PHE A 53 12.96 0.19 7.14
C PHE A 53 12.23 -0.36 8.36
N LEU A 54 12.74 -0.13 9.56
CA LEU A 54 12.22 -0.75 10.78
C LEU A 54 11.66 0.27 11.79
N GLY A 55 11.70 1.58 11.48
CA GLY A 55 11.27 2.63 12.41
C GLY A 55 11.97 2.53 13.75
N SER A 56 13.28 2.20 13.75
CA SER A 56 14.10 1.91 14.95
C SER A 56 13.51 0.82 15.85
N ARG A 57 12.61 -0.01 15.32
CA ARG A 57 11.85 -1.05 16.07
C ARG A 57 11.08 -0.51 17.27
N GLY A 58 10.82 0.80 17.31
CA GLY A 58 10.14 1.51 18.38
C GLY A 58 8.73 1.99 18.05
N LEU A 59 8.13 1.48 16.96
CA LEU A 59 6.77 1.87 16.55
C LEU A 59 5.75 1.47 17.62
N GLY A 60 4.94 2.44 18.05
CA GLY A 60 3.80 2.17 18.93
C GLY A 60 2.72 1.35 18.24
N VAL A 61 1.85 0.74 19.02
CA VAL A 61 0.79 -0.17 18.52
C VAL A 61 -0.10 0.51 17.48
N TRP A 62 -0.50 1.75 17.71
CA TRP A 62 -1.34 2.51 16.78
C TRP A 62 -0.62 2.86 15.48
N ALA A 63 0.63 3.30 15.57
CA ALA A 63 1.43 3.60 14.37
C ALA A 63 1.64 2.34 13.54
N PHE A 64 1.92 1.20 14.18
CA PHE A 64 2.04 -0.10 13.51
C PHE A 64 0.72 -0.52 12.85
N ALA A 65 -0.41 -0.44 13.57
CA ALA A 65 -1.72 -0.84 13.06
C ALA A 65 -2.13 0.01 11.83
N LEU A 66 -1.95 1.33 11.90
CA LEU A 66 -2.26 2.23 10.79
C LEU A 66 -1.34 1.99 9.58
N THR A 67 -0.04 1.78 9.81
CA THR A 67 0.91 1.45 8.73
C THR A 67 0.56 0.11 8.09
N PHE A 68 0.24 -0.90 8.90
CA PHE A 68 -0.19 -2.21 8.40
C PHE A 68 -1.46 -2.10 7.56
N ALA A 69 -2.48 -1.38 8.03
CA ALA A 69 -3.70 -1.13 7.28
C ALA A 69 -3.42 -0.40 5.96
N ALA A 70 -2.62 0.66 5.99
CA ALA A 70 -2.26 1.43 4.80
C ALA A 70 -1.48 0.59 3.78
N THR A 71 -0.57 -0.28 4.24
CA THR A 71 0.22 -1.16 3.36
C THR A 71 -0.65 -2.23 2.69
N ASN A 72 -1.67 -2.72 3.38
CA ASN A 72 -2.60 -3.72 2.83
C ASN A 72 -3.66 -3.11 1.90
N THR A 73 -3.89 -1.80 1.98
CA THR A 73 -4.83 -1.11 1.10
C THR A 73 -4.15 -0.79 -0.23
N SER A 74 -4.67 -1.34 -1.31
CA SER A 74 -4.16 -1.14 -2.67
C SER A 74 -5.27 -0.73 -3.62
N GLY A 75 -4.93 -0.27 -4.83
CA GLY A 75 -5.91 -0.03 -5.89
C GLY A 75 -6.77 -1.26 -6.18
N GLY A 76 -6.17 -2.47 -6.12
CA GLY A 76 -6.89 -3.73 -6.25
C GLY A 76 -7.89 -3.99 -5.13
N SER A 77 -7.50 -3.76 -3.87
CA SER A 77 -8.40 -3.97 -2.74
C SER A 77 -9.50 -2.90 -2.65
N PHE A 78 -9.17 -1.65 -2.98
CA PHE A 78 -10.11 -0.54 -2.85
C PHE A 78 -11.11 -0.45 -4.01
N MET A 79 -10.68 -0.75 -5.25
CA MET A 79 -11.53 -0.70 -6.44
C MET A 79 -11.86 -2.08 -7.01
N GLY A 80 -10.84 -2.96 -7.09
CA GLY A 80 -10.99 -4.26 -7.72
C GLY A 80 -11.95 -5.18 -6.96
N PHE A 81 -11.84 -5.25 -5.64
CA PHE A 81 -12.72 -6.12 -4.84
C PHE A 81 -14.19 -5.70 -4.88
N PRO A 82 -14.56 -4.42 -4.67
CA PRO A 82 -15.94 -3.98 -4.86
C PRO A 82 -16.47 -4.26 -6.27
N ALA A 83 -15.67 -4.01 -7.29
CA ALA A 83 -16.07 -4.28 -8.69
C ALA A 83 -16.31 -5.78 -8.93
N LEU A 84 -15.47 -6.65 -8.39
CA LEU A 84 -15.64 -8.10 -8.49
C LEU A 84 -16.90 -8.58 -7.75
N ILE A 85 -17.21 -8.04 -6.57
CA ILE A 85 -18.42 -8.38 -5.82
C ILE A 85 -19.65 -7.91 -6.60
N TYR A 86 -19.60 -6.72 -7.20
CA TYR A 86 -20.69 -6.18 -8.00
C TYR A 86 -20.98 -7.05 -9.22
N THR A 87 -19.95 -7.56 -9.89
CA THR A 87 -20.10 -8.35 -11.12
C THR A 87 -20.43 -9.83 -10.87
N HIS A 88 -19.92 -10.43 -9.80
CA HIS A 88 -20.00 -11.86 -9.53
C HIS A 88 -20.79 -12.23 -8.27
N GLY A 89 -21.25 -11.23 -7.52
CA GLY A 89 -22.09 -11.43 -6.35
C GLY A 89 -21.35 -11.86 -5.08
N TRP A 90 -22.13 -12.26 -4.07
CA TRP A 90 -21.67 -12.54 -2.71
C TRP A 90 -20.69 -13.72 -2.56
N VAL A 91 -20.62 -14.62 -3.52
CA VAL A 91 -19.67 -15.74 -3.49
C VAL A 91 -18.24 -15.21 -3.48
N LEU A 92 -17.98 -14.18 -4.28
CA LEU A 92 -16.66 -13.54 -4.28
C LEU A 92 -16.37 -12.74 -3.00
N ALA A 93 -17.38 -12.20 -2.35
CA ALA A 93 -17.21 -11.53 -1.06
C ALA A 93 -16.66 -12.48 0.01
N LEU A 94 -17.12 -13.73 0.06
CA LEU A 94 -16.59 -14.76 0.97
C LEU A 94 -15.14 -15.10 0.67
N TRP A 95 -14.79 -15.23 -0.62
CA TRP A 95 -13.40 -15.46 -1.02
C TRP A 95 -12.49 -14.29 -0.61
N ILE A 96 -12.92 -13.04 -0.85
CA ILE A 96 -12.18 -11.84 -0.46
C ILE A 96 -12.03 -11.75 1.06
N ALA A 97 -13.09 -12.09 1.83
CA ALA A 97 -13.02 -12.13 3.28
C ALA A 97 -11.95 -13.14 3.76
N GLY A 98 -11.92 -14.33 3.18
CA GLY A 98 -10.86 -15.33 3.44
C GLY A 98 -9.47 -14.79 3.12
N TYR A 99 -9.30 -14.15 1.97
CA TYR A 99 -8.05 -13.52 1.57
C TYR A 99 -7.58 -12.43 2.55
N MET A 100 -8.48 -11.64 3.11
CA MET A 100 -8.16 -10.58 4.07
C MET A 100 -7.83 -11.12 5.48
N ILE A 101 -8.48 -12.21 5.90
CA ILE A 101 -8.28 -12.81 7.23
C ILE A 101 -6.93 -13.53 7.32
N VAL A 102 -6.50 -14.22 6.27
CA VAL A 102 -5.26 -15.03 6.27
C VAL A 102 -4.02 -14.22 6.65
N PRO A 103 -3.73 -13.04 6.08
CA PRO A 103 -2.59 -12.23 6.48
C PRO A 103 -2.64 -11.79 7.94
N LEU A 104 -3.82 -11.45 8.46
CA LEU A 104 -4.00 -11.07 9.87
C LEU A 104 -3.66 -12.21 10.82
N VAL A 105 -4.20 -13.40 10.58
CA VAL A 105 -3.95 -14.59 11.39
C VAL A 105 -2.47 -14.99 11.29
N THR A 106 -1.92 -15.02 10.09
CA THR A 106 -0.51 -15.38 9.85
C THR A 106 0.43 -14.40 10.55
N THR A 107 0.16 -13.09 10.45
CA THR A 107 0.96 -12.08 11.13
C THR A 107 0.83 -12.24 12.65
N GLY A 108 -0.37 -12.44 13.18
CA GLY A 108 -0.59 -12.64 14.61
C GLY A 108 0.18 -13.85 15.18
N LEU A 109 0.20 -14.95 14.45
CA LEU A 109 0.85 -16.20 14.89
C LEU A 109 2.38 -16.16 14.70
N LEU A 110 2.86 -15.63 13.57
CA LEU A 110 4.27 -15.70 13.20
C LEU A 110 5.09 -14.47 13.61
N ALA A 111 4.48 -13.31 13.81
CA ALA A 111 5.19 -12.05 14.03
C ALA A 111 6.17 -12.12 15.21
N LYS A 112 5.77 -12.73 16.33
CA LYS A 112 6.64 -12.88 17.51
C LYS A 112 7.88 -13.71 17.19
N ARG A 113 7.73 -14.84 16.53
CA ARG A 113 8.84 -15.73 16.16
C ARG A 113 9.74 -15.09 15.09
N LEU A 114 9.12 -14.46 14.10
CA LEU A 114 9.84 -13.75 13.04
C LEU A 114 10.68 -12.60 13.60
N ASN A 115 10.13 -11.82 14.51
CA ASN A 115 10.85 -10.74 15.20
C ASN A 115 12.04 -11.26 16.02
N GLN A 116 11.87 -12.37 16.73
CA GLN A 116 12.98 -12.99 17.50
C GLN A 116 14.13 -13.45 16.58
N VAL A 117 13.81 -14.10 15.46
CA VAL A 117 14.79 -14.55 14.48
C VAL A 117 15.46 -13.34 13.81
N SER A 118 14.69 -12.35 13.37
CA SER A 118 15.20 -11.12 12.77
C SER A 118 16.17 -10.37 13.69
N ARG A 119 15.84 -10.27 14.99
CA ARG A 119 16.74 -9.63 15.96
C ARG A 119 18.04 -10.39 16.17
N LYS A 120 17.99 -11.73 16.26
CA LYS A 120 19.17 -12.59 16.41
C LYS A 120 20.07 -12.55 15.18
N ALA A 121 19.49 -12.51 13.99
CA ALA A 121 20.22 -12.48 12.73
C ALA A 121 20.60 -11.07 12.28
N ASN A 122 20.20 -10.03 13.01
CA ASN A 122 20.33 -8.63 12.62
C ASN A 122 19.75 -8.35 11.21
N ALA A 123 18.71 -9.12 10.84
CA ALA A 123 18.09 -9.09 9.53
C ALA A 123 17.10 -7.91 9.43
N VAL A 124 17.08 -7.24 8.28
CA VAL A 124 16.19 -6.14 7.96
C VAL A 124 15.06 -6.60 7.03
N THR A 125 15.36 -7.53 6.14
CA THR A 125 14.44 -8.03 5.11
C THR A 125 14.13 -9.52 5.29
N VAL A 126 13.05 -10.00 4.65
CA VAL A 126 12.70 -11.43 4.63
C VAL A 126 13.80 -12.28 3.97
N PRO A 127 14.40 -11.88 2.83
CA PRO A 127 15.57 -12.57 2.28
C PRO A 127 16.75 -12.70 3.24
N ASP A 128 17.02 -11.68 4.10
CA ASP A 128 18.07 -11.76 5.09
C ASP A 128 17.78 -12.84 6.15
N ILE A 129 16.50 -12.96 6.56
CA ILE A 129 16.06 -14.00 7.49
C ILE A 129 16.27 -15.38 6.89
N LEU A 130 15.90 -15.56 5.60
CA LEU A 130 16.10 -16.81 4.89
C LEU A 130 17.59 -17.15 4.75
N ARG A 131 18.41 -16.17 4.37
CA ARG A 131 19.86 -16.32 4.29
C ARG A 131 20.46 -16.76 5.63
N ALA A 132 20.05 -16.12 6.72
CA ALA A 132 20.52 -16.45 8.07
C ALA A 132 20.04 -17.86 8.50
N ARG A 133 18.81 -18.23 8.14
CA ARG A 133 18.22 -19.52 8.53
C ARG A 133 18.85 -20.70 7.81
N PHE A 134 19.12 -20.55 6.51
CA PHE A 134 19.67 -21.63 5.66
C PHE A 134 21.21 -21.57 5.53
N GLY A 135 21.84 -20.54 6.07
CA GLY A 135 23.31 -20.39 6.00
C GLY A 135 23.85 -20.22 4.56
N SER A 136 23.00 -19.88 3.61
CA SER A 136 23.34 -19.82 2.19
C SER A 136 23.03 -18.45 1.58
N ALA A 137 24.04 -17.84 0.98
CA ALA A 137 23.88 -16.59 0.23
C ALA A 137 22.98 -16.74 -0.98
N SER A 138 23.04 -17.90 -1.65
CA SER A 138 22.23 -18.18 -2.84
C SER A 138 20.74 -18.18 -2.55
N VAL A 139 20.30 -18.67 -1.39
CA VAL A 139 18.89 -18.65 -0.98
C VAL A 139 18.41 -17.22 -0.82
N GLY A 140 19.19 -16.35 -0.19
CA GLY A 140 18.86 -14.93 -0.06
C GLY A 140 18.77 -14.24 -1.43
N LEU A 141 19.68 -14.55 -2.33
CA LEU A 141 19.73 -13.99 -3.68
C LEU A 141 18.51 -14.39 -4.52
N VAL A 142 18.18 -15.68 -4.53
CA VAL A 142 16.98 -16.21 -5.22
C VAL A 142 15.71 -15.58 -4.64
N ALA A 143 15.58 -15.50 -3.31
CA ALA A 143 14.44 -14.88 -2.67
C ALA A 143 14.30 -13.39 -3.05
N THR A 144 15.40 -12.65 -3.06
CA THR A 144 15.39 -11.23 -3.48
C THR A 144 14.99 -11.10 -4.94
N SER A 145 15.54 -11.90 -5.83
CA SER A 145 15.22 -11.86 -7.27
C SER A 145 13.75 -12.15 -7.54
N LEU A 146 13.20 -13.17 -6.90
CA LEU A 146 11.77 -13.53 -7.03
C LEU A 146 10.88 -12.41 -6.48
N LEU A 147 11.18 -11.88 -5.30
CA LEU A 147 10.42 -10.77 -4.72
C LEU A 147 10.45 -9.53 -5.62
N THR A 148 11.62 -9.16 -6.14
CA THR A 148 11.76 -8.01 -7.04
C THR A 148 10.96 -8.22 -8.33
N PHE A 149 11.03 -9.41 -8.91
CA PHE A 149 10.28 -9.76 -10.11
C PHE A 149 8.76 -9.63 -9.90
N PHE A 150 8.22 -10.25 -8.86
CA PHE A 150 6.78 -10.18 -8.59
C PHE A 150 6.32 -8.78 -8.16
N MET A 151 7.15 -8.03 -7.41
CA MET A 151 6.85 -6.65 -7.04
C MET A 151 6.82 -5.71 -8.24
N PHE A 152 7.58 -5.99 -9.29
CA PHE A 152 7.51 -5.23 -10.55
C PHE A 152 6.11 -5.33 -11.19
N PHE A 153 5.54 -6.54 -11.28
CA PHE A 153 4.17 -6.72 -11.81
C PHE A 153 3.11 -6.10 -10.90
N TYR A 154 3.30 -6.21 -9.59
CA TYR A 154 2.42 -5.55 -8.63
C TYR A 154 2.42 -4.03 -8.83
N LEU A 155 3.59 -3.43 -9.03
CA LEU A 155 3.73 -2.00 -9.30
C LEU A 155 3.01 -1.58 -10.59
N LEU A 156 3.16 -2.36 -11.68
CA LEU A 156 2.44 -2.11 -12.93
C LEU A 156 0.92 -2.11 -12.75
N ALA A 157 0.40 -3.04 -11.95
CA ALA A 157 -1.03 -3.09 -11.63
C ALA A 157 -1.49 -1.84 -10.86
N GLN A 158 -0.68 -1.30 -9.93
CA GLN A 158 -0.98 -0.06 -9.22
C GLN A 158 -1.01 1.15 -10.15
N PHE A 159 -0.06 1.28 -11.08
CA PHE A 159 -0.07 2.35 -12.07
C PHE A 159 -1.32 2.27 -12.97
N LYS A 160 -1.68 1.08 -13.42
CA LYS A 160 -2.90 0.90 -14.21
C LYS A 160 -4.15 1.28 -13.42
N GLY A 161 -4.26 0.83 -12.17
CA GLY A 161 -5.38 1.21 -11.29
C GLY A 161 -5.46 2.72 -11.08
N GLY A 162 -4.34 3.36 -10.77
CA GLY A 162 -4.26 4.81 -10.61
C GLY A 162 -4.63 5.57 -11.87
N SER A 163 -4.19 5.12 -13.06
CA SER A 163 -4.53 5.76 -14.32
C SER A 163 -6.02 5.69 -14.65
N VAL A 164 -6.68 4.58 -14.34
CA VAL A 164 -8.13 4.43 -14.53
C VAL A 164 -8.90 5.39 -13.61
N ILE A 165 -8.50 5.50 -12.34
CA ILE A 165 -9.11 6.46 -11.41
C ILE A 165 -8.95 7.89 -11.94
N LEU A 166 -7.73 8.24 -12.32
CA LEU A 166 -7.45 9.58 -12.81
C LEU A 166 -8.24 9.90 -14.09
N ALA A 167 -8.32 8.94 -15.02
CA ALA A 167 -9.10 9.09 -16.25
C ALA A 167 -10.61 9.21 -16.02
N THR A 168 -11.14 8.63 -14.93
CA THR A 168 -12.57 8.78 -14.59
C THR A 168 -12.88 10.09 -13.86
N LEU A 169 -11.86 10.70 -13.24
CA LEU A 169 -11.98 11.98 -12.54
C LEU A 169 -11.72 13.19 -13.45
N LEU A 170 -10.97 13.00 -14.54
CA LEU A 170 -10.63 14.00 -15.54
C LEU A 170 -11.57 13.93 -16.75
#